data_3487df7c63a7799eb608fa9a4f2b8dab
#
_entry.id   3487df7c63a7799eb608fa9a4f2b8dab
#
_cell.length_a   1.000
_cell.length_b   1.000
_cell.length_c   1.000
_cell.angle_alpha   90.00
_cell.angle_beta   90.00
_cell.angle_gamma   90.00
#
_symmetry.space_group_name_H-M   'P 1'
#
loop_
_entity.id
_entity.type
_entity.pdbx_description
1 polymer ?
#
loop_
_entity_poly.entity_id
_entity_poly.type
_entity_poly.pdbx_seq_one_letter_code
_entity_poly.pdbx_strand_id
1 'polypeptide(L)'
;MDANHLWTAFGPTNVAIHRVSTAVELGDLQVAVDLGPRVDVSALPVERRIRHQIEIARAYSAWNRRDEALSILLDAEQDAPEQIRHHFISRQLVMRWIRQQRGKPSHHLAGLAKRLHVA
;
A
#
# COMPACT_ATOMS: atom_id res chain seq x y z
N MET A 1 5.66 22.10 23.97
CA MET A 1 6.21 20.95 23.24
C MET A 1 5.29 19.74 23.33
N ASP A 2 4.81 19.45 24.53
CA ASP A 2 3.96 18.28 24.70
C ASP A 2 2.64 18.38 23.93
N ALA A 3 2.06 19.58 23.88
CA ALA A 3 0.86 19.80 23.08
C ALA A 3 1.10 19.55 21.60
N ASN A 4 2.26 19.96 21.09
CA ASN A 4 2.61 19.69 19.69
C ASN A 4 2.86 18.21 19.44
N HIS A 5 3.45 17.53 20.42
CA HIS A 5 3.69 16.10 20.31
C HIS A 5 2.36 15.34 20.28
N LEU A 6 1.45 15.65 21.19
CA LEU A 6 0.13 15.04 21.23
C LEU A 6 -0.66 15.35 19.96
N TRP A 7 -0.57 16.60 19.49
CA TRP A 7 -1.24 17.02 18.26
C TRP A 7 -0.72 16.22 17.06
N THR A 8 0.62 16.01 16.97
CA THR A 8 1.21 15.22 15.90
C THR A 8 0.70 13.78 15.93
N ALA A 9 0.57 13.19 17.11
CA ALA A 9 0.07 11.81 17.25
C ALA A 9 -1.38 11.68 16.79
N PHE A 10 -2.20 12.71 17.03
CA PHE A 10 -3.63 12.71 16.70
C PHE A 10 -3.97 13.73 15.62
N GLY A 11 -2.95 14.23 14.90
CA GLY A 11 -3.11 15.29 13.93
C GLY A 11 -3.76 14.87 12.62
N PRO A 12 -3.91 15.82 11.69
CA PRO A 12 -4.64 15.58 10.43
C PRO A 12 -4.10 14.43 9.61
N THR A 13 -2.78 14.22 9.58
CA THR A 13 -2.19 13.11 8.84
C THR A 13 -2.63 11.76 9.40
N ASN A 14 -2.61 11.60 10.71
CA ASN A 14 -3.04 10.34 11.34
C ASN A 14 -4.53 10.11 11.15
N VAL A 15 -5.33 11.15 11.24
CA VAL A 15 -6.79 11.06 11.00
C VAL A 15 -7.04 10.64 9.55
N ALA A 16 -6.33 11.25 8.60
CA ALA A 16 -6.50 10.93 7.19
C ALA A 16 -6.10 9.48 6.89
N ILE A 17 -4.98 9.01 7.45
CA ILE A 17 -4.55 7.62 7.30
C ILE A 17 -5.61 6.67 7.85
N HIS A 18 -6.16 6.99 9.02
CA HIS A 18 -7.19 6.17 9.64
C HIS A 18 -8.45 6.10 8.77
N ARG A 19 -8.83 7.22 8.17
CA ARG A 19 -9.97 7.27 7.24
C ARG A 19 -9.74 6.38 6.02
N VAL A 20 -8.52 6.39 5.45
CA VAL A 20 -8.19 5.52 4.33
C VAL A 20 -8.28 4.06 4.75
N SER A 21 -7.67 3.71 5.86
CA SER A 21 -7.68 2.34 6.36
C SER A 21 -9.10 1.85 6.63
N THR A 22 -9.91 2.69 7.25
CA THR A 22 -11.32 2.38 7.53
C THR A 22 -12.11 2.20 6.23
N ALA A 23 -11.87 3.07 5.24
CA ALA A 23 -12.54 2.97 3.95
C ALA A 23 -12.21 1.65 3.25
N VAL A 24 -10.95 1.22 3.30
CA VAL A 24 -10.54 -0.06 2.73
C VAL A 24 -11.27 -1.21 3.43
N GLU A 25 -11.32 -1.17 4.76
CA GLU A 25 -11.98 -2.22 5.53
C GLU A 25 -13.48 -2.30 5.25
N LEU A 26 -14.12 -1.15 5.06
CA LEU A 26 -15.55 -1.09 4.76
C LEU A 26 -15.87 -1.33 3.29
N GLY A 27 -14.85 -1.47 2.45
CA GLY A 27 -15.05 -1.66 1.02
C GLY A 27 -15.39 -0.38 0.26
N ASP A 28 -15.20 0.78 0.88
CA ASP A 28 -15.40 2.07 0.20
C ASP A 28 -14.14 2.44 -0.57
N LEU A 29 -13.95 1.75 -1.68
CA LEU A 29 -12.71 1.79 -2.44
C LEU A 29 -12.49 3.15 -3.10
N GLN A 30 -13.56 3.81 -3.52
CA GLN A 30 -13.43 5.11 -4.15
C GLN A 30 -12.85 6.14 -3.18
N VAL A 31 -13.34 6.18 -1.95
CA VAL A 31 -12.78 7.06 -0.93
C VAL A 31 -11.30 6.74 -0.69
N ALA A 32 -10.97 5.46 -0.59
CA ALA A 32 -9.60 5.05 -0.33
C ALA A 32 -8.64 5.47 -1.45
N VAL A 33 -9.02 5.27 -2.71
CA VAL A 33 -8.13 5.62 -3.83
C VAL A 33 -8.10 7.12 -4.10
N ASP A 34 -9.15 7.85 -3.77
CA ASP A 34 -9.17 9.31 -3.93
C ASP A 34 -8.38 9.99 -2.83
N LEU A 35 -8.58 9.58 -1.59
CA LEU A 35 -7.96 10.21 -0.43
C LEU A 35 -6.52 9.73 -0.20
N GLY A 36 -6.27 8.43 -0.39
CA GLY A 36 -5.00 7.81 -0.04
C GLY A 36 -3.78 8.51 -0.59
N PRO A 37 -3.69 8.73 -1.92
CA PRO A 37 -2.50 9.35 -2.51
C PRO A 37 -2.30 10.80 -2.10
N ARG A 38 -3.33 11.47 -1.58
CA ARG A 38 -3.26 12.88 -1.17
C ARG A 38 -2.71 13.05 0.23
N VAL A 39 -2.61 11.98 1.00
CA VAL A 39 -2.08 12.06 2.36
C VAL A 39 -0.57 12.20 2.31
N ASP A 40 -0.05 13.28 2.87
CA ASP A 40 1.39 13.48 2.95
C ASP A 40 1.93 12.68 4.13
N VAL A 41 2.63 11.61 3.82
CA VAL A 41 3.22 10.71 4.83
C VAL A 41 4.73 10.88 4.96
N SER A 42 5.32 11.88 4.30
CA SER A 42 6.77 12.04 4.22
C SER A 42 7.44 12.20 5.58
N ALA A 43 6.73 12.77 6.57
CA ALA A 43 7.26 12.97 7.92
C ALA A 43 7.07 11.76 8.82
N LEU A 44 6.40 10.71 8.37
CA LEU A 44 6.14 9.53 9.18
C LEU A 44 7.32 8.56 9.15
N PRO A 45 7.48 7.73 10.19
CA PRO A 45 8.43 6.63 10.15
C PRO A 45 8.19 5.73 8.94
N VAL A 46 9.25 5.10 8.46
CA VAL A 46 9.19 4.28 7.25
C VAL A 46 8.12 3.19 7.34
N GLU A 47 7.97 2.56 8.49
CA GLU A 47 6.97 1.50 8.67
C GLU A 47 5.55 2.01 8.41
N ARG A 48 5.25 3.21 8.91
CA ARG A 48 3.93 3.79 8.73
C ARG A 48 3.69 4.27 7.31
N ARG A 49 4.72 4.84 6.68
CA ARG A 49 4.63 5.23 5.28
C ARG A 49 4.33 4.02 4.40
N ILE A 50 5.07 2.95 4.61
CA ILE A 50 4.90 1.73 3.81
C ILE A 50 3.54 1.09 4.05
N ARG A 51 3.09 1.06 5.29
CA ARG A 51 1.77 0.54 5.61
C ARG A 51 0.68 1.29 4.86
N HIS A 52 0.81 2.61 4.80
CA HIS A 52 -0.13 3.45 4.06
C HIS A 52 -0.10 3.12 2.56
N GLN A 53 1.08 2.97 1.97
CA GLN A 53 1.22 2.59 0.57
C GLN A 53 0.58 1.23 0.28
N ILE A 54 0.78 0.27 1.17
CA ILE A 54 0.18 -1.05 1.03
C ILE A 54 -1.35 -0.97 1.08
N GLU A 55 -1.91 -0.13 1.95
CA GLU A 55 -3.36 0.06 2.03
C GLU A 55 -3.92 0.65 0.74
N ILE A 56 -3.22 1.61 0.13
CA ILE A 56 -3.64 2.17 -1.16
C ILE A 56 -3.57 1.10 -2.24
N ALA A 57 -2.50 0.32 -2.28
CA ALA A 57 -2.37 -0.77 -3.25
C ALA A 57 -3.50 -1.79 -3.09
N ARG A 58 -3.84 -2.11 -1.85
CA ARG A 58 -4.95 -3.01 -1.54
C ARG A 58 -6.28 -2.50 -2.12
N ALA A 59 -6.53 -1.20 -1.95
CA ALA A 59 -7.75 -0.58 -2.46
C ALA A 59 -7.81 -0.63 -3.99
N TYR A 60 -6.72 -0.30 -4.66
CA TYR A 60 -6.68 -0.40 -6.12
C TYR A 60 -6.87 -1.83 -6.59
N SER A 61 -6.23 -2.79 -5.93
CA SER A 61 -6.38 -4.21 -6.26
C SER A 61 -7.84 -4.67 -6.11
N ALA A 62 -8.48 -4.28 -5.02
CA ALA A 62 -9.88 -4.61 -4.79
C ALA A 62 -10.82 -3.96 -5.80
N TRP A 63 -10.43 -2.81 -6.33
CA TRP A 63 -11.19 -2.11 -7.38
C TRP A 63 -10.83 -2.61 -8.78
N ASN A 64 -10.12 -3.71 -8.85
CA ASN A 64 -9.74 -4.34 -10.12
C ASN A 64 -8.79 -3.47 -10.97
N ARG A 65 -8.00 -2.65 -10.32
CA ARG A 65 -7.01 -1.78 -10.95
C ARG A 65 -5.61 -2.24 -10.54
N ARG A 66 -5.29 -3.44 -11.01
CA ARG A 66 -4.05 -4.12 -10.61
C ARG A 66 -2.79 -3.37 -11.05
N ASP A 67 -2.81 -2.73 -12.21
CA ASP A 67 -1.62 -2.05 -12.72
C ASP A 67 -1.22 -0.88 -11.80
N GLU A 68 -2.20 -0.11 -11.34
CA GLU A 68 -1.94 0.96 -10.39
C GLU A 68 -1.45 0.39 -9.05
N ALA A 69 -2.07 -0.68 -8.58
CA ALA A 69 -1.65 -1.33 -7.34
C ALA A 69 -0.21 -1.84 -7.43
N LEU A 70 0.14 -2.47 -8.55
CA LEU A 70 1.51 -2.96 -8.78
C LEU A 70 2.51 -1.81 -8.80
N SER A 71 2.18 -0.72 -9.48
CA SER A 71 3.05 0.46 -9.54
C SER A 71 3.32 1.01 -8.13
N ILE A 72 2.30 1.07 -7.29
CA ILE A 72 2.46 1.55 -5.91
C ILE A 72 3.38 0.64 -5.12
N LEU A 73 3.23 -0.69 -5.23
CA LEU A 73 4.11 -1.62 -4.53
C LEU A 73 5.55 -1.53 -5.03
N LEU A 74 5.75 -1.35 -6.33
CA LEU A 74 7.10 -1.22 -6.89
C LEU A 74 7.79 0.04 -6.38
N ASP A 75 7.07 1.16 -6.34
CA ASP A 75 7.61 2.41 -5.79
C ASP A 75 7.94 2.27 -4.31
N ALA A 76 7.05 1.65 -3.54
CA ALA A 76 7.27 1.43 -2.13
C ALA A 76 8.44 0.48 -1.87
N GLU A 77 8.63 -0.52 -2.73
CA GLU A 77 9.76 -1.44 -2.64
C GLU A 77 11.09 -0.70 -2.81
N GLN A 78 11.14 0.29 -3.70
CA GLN A 78 12.35 1.08 -3.86
C GLN A 78 12.68 1.91 -2.62
N ASP A 79 11.66 2.44 -1.95
CA ASP A 79 11.83 3.19 -0.72
C ASP A 79 12.24 2.29 0.46
N ALA A 80 11.60 1.15 0.60
CA ALA A 80 11.82 0.25 1.73
C ALA A 80 11.70 -1.22 1.30
N PRO A 81 12.74 -1.76 0.66
CA PRO A 81 12.68 -3.13 0.11
C PRO A 81 12.32 -4.18 1.14
N GLU A 82 12.93 -4.11 2.31
CA GLU A 82 12.72 -5.14 3.34
C GLU A 82 11.29 -5.14 3.85
N GLN A 83 10.72 -3.96 4.09
CA GLN A 83 9.35 -3.86 4.56
C GLN A 83 8.37 -4.44 3.54
N ILE A 84 8.53 -4.08 2.26
CA ILE A 84 7.63 -4.57 1.22
C ILE A 84 7.79 -6.08 1.00
N ARG A 85 9.02 -6.56 0.93
CA ARG A 85 9.27 -7.97 0.63
C ARG A 85 8.79 -8.92 1.71
N HIS A 86 8.77 -8.47 2.95
CA HIS A 86 8.38 -9.31 4.08
C HIS A 86 6.98 -9.00 4.63
N HIS A 87 6.31 -7.98 4.10
CA HIS A 87 4.98 -7.64 4.58
C HIS A 87 3.95 -8.66 4.10
N PHE A 88 3.15 -9.13 5.02
CA PHE A 88 2.15 -10.17 4.76
C PHE A 88 1.18 -9.77 3.64
N ILE A 89 0.67 -8.54 3.68
CA ILE A 89 -0.31 -8.07 2.70
C ILE A 89 0.32 -7.93 1.31
N SER A 90 1.55 -7.41 1.23
CA SER A 90 2.27 -7.33 -0.05
C SER A 90 2.36 -8.70 -0.71
N ARG A 91 2.76 -9.69 0.07
CA ARG A 91 2.90 -11.06 -0.43
C ARG A 91 1.55 -11.64 -0.86
N GLN A 92 0.50 -11.40 -0.09
CA GLN A 92 -0.84 -11.86 -0.45
C GLN A 92 -1.33 -11.22 -1.75
N LEU A 93 -1.12 -9.94 -1.92
CA LEU A 93 -1.52 -9.24 -3.13
C LEU A 93 -0.82 -9.81 -4.36
N VAL A 94 0.51 -9.95 -4.29
CA VAL A 94 1.28 -10.45 -5.42
C VAL A 94 0.91 -11.90 -5.73
N MET A 95 0.73 -12.74 -4.71
CA MET A 95 0.26 -14.12 -4.90
C MET A 95 -1.08 -14.15 -5.63
N ARG A 96 -2.00 -13.30 -5.22
CA ARG A 96 -3.32 -13.20 -5.87
C ARG A 96 -3.18 -12.79 -7.33
N TRP A 97 -2.36 -11.79 -7.62
CA TRP A 97 -2.19 -11.31 -8.98
C TRP A 97 -1.59 -12.38 -9.88
N ILE A 98 -0.62 -13.14 -9.37
CA ILE A 98 -0.03 -14.25 -10.11
C ILE A 98 -1.08 -15.31 -10.40
N ARG A 99 -1.90 -15.68 -9.42
CA ARG A 99 -2.94 -16.69 -9.61
C ARG A 99 -4.02 -16.25 -10.58
N GLN A 100 -4.33 -14.96 -10.60
CA GLN A 100 -5.35 -14.41 -11.50
C GLN A 100 -4.81 -14.15 -12.91
N GLN A 101 -3.51 -14.19 -13.08
CA GLN A 101 -2.86 -13.90 -14.35
C GLN A 101 -3.24 -14.93 -15.39
N ARG A 102 -3.66 -14.44 -16.55
CA ARG A 102 -3.88 -15.27 -17.73
C ARG A 102 -2.67 -15.10 -18.64
N GLY A 103 -2.04 -16.22 -18.99
CA GLY A 103 -0.84 -16.18 -19.78
C GLY A 103 0.37 -15.74 -18.97
N LYS A 104 1.37 -15.23 -19.66
CA LYS A 104 2.64 -14.85 -19.05
C LYS A 104 2.51 -13.53 -18.30
N PRO A 105 2.95 -13.46 -17.04
CA PRO A 105 2.90 -12.19 -16.31
C PRO A 105 3.88 -11.18 -16.90
N SER A 106 3.60 -9.89 -16.64
CA SER A 106 4.50 -8.83 -17.05
C SER A 106 5.86 -8.99 -16.39
N HIS A 107 6.88 -8.40 -16.99
CA HIS A 107 8.24 -8.42 -16.45
C HIS A 107 8.27 -7.85 -15.02
N HIS A 108 7.55 -6.77 -14.77
CA HIS A 108 7.52 -6.13 -13.46
C HIS A 108 6.84 -7.01 -12.41
N LEU A 109 5.73 -7.64 -12.76
CA LEU A 109 5.03 -8.53 -11.83
C LEU A 109 5.86 -9.78 -11.54
N ALA A 110 6.41 -10.40 -12.58
CA ALA A 110 7.24 -11.59 -12.40
C ALA A 110 8.47 -11.29 -11.54
N GLY A 111 9.11 -10.15 -11.76
CA GLY A 111 10.27 -9.75 -10.97
C GLY A 111 9.92 -9.52 -9.51
N LEU A 112 8.82 -8.82 -9.25
CA LEU A 112 8.38 -8.59 -7.87
C LEU A 112 8.03 -9.91 -7.17
N ALA A 113 7.30 -10.79 -7.85
CA ALA A 113 6.94 -12.09 -7.29
C ALA A 113 8.19 -12.90 -6.90
N LYS A 114 9.22 -12.84 -7.72
CA LYS A 114 10.48 -13.53 -7.44
C LYS A 114 11.16 -12.93 -6.21
N ARG A 115 11.22 -11.60 -6.12
CA ARG A 115 11.85 -10.95 -4.98
C ARG A 115 11.10 -11.19 -3.67
N LEU A 116 9.78 -11.36 -3.75
CA LEU A 116 8.95 -11.66 -2.58
C LEU A 116 8.89 -13.15 -2.27
N HIS A 117 9.50 -13.98 -3.09
CA HIS A 117 9.49 -15.45 -2.95
C HIS A 117 8.08 -16.03 -2.94
N VAL A 118 7.21 -15.55 -3.81
CA VAL A 118 5.82 -16.02 -3.94
C VAL A 118 5.54 -16.61 -5.32
N ALA A 119 6.54 -16.67 -6.18
CA ALA A 119 6.40 -17.25 -7.52
C ALA A 119 7.05 -18.61 -7.58
#